data_6cbc24ee472ffbc458997409ab4aae84
#
_entry.id   6cbc24ee472ffbc458997409ab4aae84
#
_cell.length_a   1.000
_cell.length_b   1.000
_cell.length_c   1.000
_cell.angle_alpha   90.00
_cell.angle_beta   90.00
_cell.angle_gamma   90.00
#
_symmetry.space_group_name_H-M   'P 1'
#
loop_
_entity.id
_entity.type
_entity.pdbx_description
1 polymer ?
#
loop_
_entity_poly.entity_id
_entity_poly.type
_entity_poly.pdbx_seq_one_letter_code
_entity_poly.pdbx_strand_id
1 'polypeptide(L)'
;MTFGKRLMQLRKEHGYRNRDAFAAELGIPANTLRNYEMDIREPGFPFLIKMSQFFHVSTDYLLGLTEERATTAVDVQSISEQQLIEKYRLLDCTGKELVDYTIAIELKRTTLLENQKNRILHYEQAFNFLKQS
;
A
#
# COMPACT_ATOMS: atom_id res chain seq x y z
N MET A 1 -3.49 20.69 -11.25
CA MET A 1 -2.45 20.97 -10.27
C MET A 1 -1.10 20.67 -10.88
N THR A 2 -0.11 21.52 -10.68
CA THR A 2 1.23 21.31 -11.24
C THR A 2 2.03 20.29 -10.43
N PHE A 3 3.11 19.77 -11.01
CA PHE A 3 4.03 18.86 -10.33
C PHE A 3 4.57 19.45 -9.02
N GLY A 4 5.03 20.70 -9.06
CA GLY A 4 5.59 21.35 -7.88
C GLY A 4 4.60 21.51 -6.74
N LYS A 5 3.36 21.87 -7.05
CA LYS A 5 2.28 21.97 -6.05
C LYS A 5 1.95 20.62 -5.43
N ARG A 6 1.89 19.55 -6.21
CA ARG A 6 1.67 18.19 -5.69
C ARG A 6 2.82 17.71 -4.84
N LEU A 7 4.04 17.94 -5.28
CA LEU A 7 5.25 17.63 -4.50
C LEU A 7 5.23 18.34 -3.14
N MET A 8 4.93 19.63 -3.13
CA MET A 8 4.82 20.41 -1.90
C MET A 8 3.71 19.88 -0.98
N GLN A 9 2.56 19.53 -1.53
CA GLN A 9 1.44 18.97 -0.78
C GLN A 9 1.82 17.65 -0.14
N LEU A 10 2.36 16.70 -0.91
CA LEU A 10 2.79 15.39 -0.42
C LEU A 10 3.87 15.51 0.66
N ARG A 11 4.83 16.40 0.47
CA ARG A 11 5.86 16.67 1.48
C ARG A 11 5.24 17.07 2.82
N LYS A 12 4.31 18.03 2.81
CA LYS A 12 3.63 18.51 4.02
C LYS A 12 2.76 17.43 4.66
N GLU A 13 2.03 16.65 3.87
CA GLU A 13 1.19 15.55 4.35
C GLU A 13 2.03 14.45 5.04
N HIS A 14 3.26 14.21 4.58
CA HIS A 14 4.20 13.26 5.18
C HIS A 14 5.02 13.86 6.35
N GLY A 15 4.63 15.01 6.87
CA GLY A 15 5.21 15.61 8.07
C GLY A 15 6.43 16.49 7.84
N TYR A 16 6.93 16.60 6.62
CA TYR A 16 8.07 17.46 6.28
C TYR A 16 7.61 18.92 6.06
N ARG A 17 7.36 19.62 7.13
CA ARG A 17 6.99 21.06 7.06
C ARG A 17 8.12 21.92 6.53
N ASN A 18 9.36 21.56 6.91
CA ASN A 18 10.56 22.25 6.46
C ASN A 18 11.09 21.63 5.17
N ARG A 19 11.34 22.46 4.16
CA ARG A 19 11.92 22.04 2.87
C ARG A 19 13.33 21.52 3.04
N ASP A 20 14.13 22.16 3.89
CA ASP A 20 15.53 21.81 4.10
C ASP A 20 15.67 20.40 4.70
N ALA A 21 14.81 20.04 5.65
CA ALA A 21 14.76 18.71 6.24
C ALA A 21 14.41 17.63 5.20
N PHE A 22 13.47 17.91 4.32
CA PHE A 22 13.09 16.98 3.26
C PHE A 22 14.17 16.86 2.18
N ALA A 23 14.81 17.96 1.81
CA ALA A 23 15.94 17.93 0.88
C ALA A 23 17.11 17.12 1.43
N ALA A 24 17.41 17.25 2.71
CA ALA A 24 18.42 16.43 3.38
C ALA A 24 18.08 14.92 3.35
N GLU A 25 16.83 14.58 3.60
CA GLU A 25 16.34 13.19 3.50
C GLU A 25 16.50 12.61 2.09
N LEU A 26 16.25 13.44 1.07
CA LEU A 26 16.40 13.04 -0.33
C LEU A 26 17.86 13.07 -0.81
N GLY A 27 18.78 13.64 -0.06
CA GLY A 27 20.17 13.81 -0.46
C GLY A 27 20.38 14.81 -1.60
N ILE A 28 19.51 15.83 -1.72
CA ILE A 28 19.60 16.88 -2.74
C ILE A 28 19.75 18.27 -2.07
N PRO A 29 20.32 19.28 -2.78
CA PRO A 29 20.35 20.64 -2.27
C PRO A 29 18.94 21.21 -2.08
N ALA A 30 18.71 21.96 -0.99
CA ALA A 30 17.43 22.57 -0.70
C ALA A 30 16.94 23.52 -1.80
N ASN A 31 17.87 24.18 -2.50
CA ASN A 31 17.55 25.04 -3.64
C ASN A 31 17.04 24.24 -4.86
N THR A 32 17.54 23.03 -5.06
CA THR A 32 17.04 22.12 -6.13
C THR A 32 15.61 21.72 -5.83
N LEU A 33 15.30 21.33 -4.61
CA LEU A 33 13.93 20.99 -4.19
C LEU A 33 12.99 22.21 -4.32
N ARG A 34 13.46 23.39 -3.91
CA ARG A 34 12.72 24.64 -4.08
C ARG A 34 12.35 24.88 -5.55
N ASN A 35 13.31 24.71 -6.46
CA ASN A 35 13.08 24.92 -7.89
C ASN A 35 12.05 23.94 -8.46
N TYR A 36 12.04 22.72 -7.97
CA TYR A 36 11.01 21.73 -8.35
C TYR A 36 9.63 22.09 -7.78
N GLU A 37 9.53 22.47 -6.53
CA GLU A 37 8.26 22.87 -5.90
C GLU A 37 7.65 24.15 -6.47
N MET A 38 8.50 25.04 -7.00
CA MET A 38 8.06 26.30 -7.61
C MET A 38 7.85 26.19 -9.13
N ASP A 39 7.99 25.00 -9.69
CA ASP A 39 7.90 24.73 -11.14
C ASP A 39 8.90 25.58 -11.97
N ILE A 40 10.02 26.00 -11.38
CA ILE A 40 11.11 26.73 -12.07
C ILE A 40 11.95 25.78 -12.90
N ARG A 41 12.12 24.54 -12.43
CA ARG A 41 12.90 23.49 -13.09
C ARG A 41 12.12 22.18 -13.06
N GLU A 42 12.16 21.46 -14.18
CA GLU A 42 11.60 20.13 -14.28
C GLU A 42 12.57 19.08 -13.73
N PRO A 43 12.09 18.13 -12.91
CA PRO A 43 12.92 17.03 -12.44
C PRO A 43 13.17 16.01 -13.55
N GLY A 44 14.29 15.30 -13.44
CA GLY A 44 14.56 14.15 -14.28
C GLY A 44 13.75 12.91 -13.88
N PHE A 45 13.72 11.91 -14.75
CA PHE A 45 13.03 10.64 -14.50
C PHE A 45 13.46 9.93 -13.20
N PRO A 46 14.77 9.87 -12.83
CA PRO A 46 15.19 9.25 -11.59
C PRO A 46 14.54 9.88 -10.36
N PHE A 47 14.37 11.20 -10.35
CA PHE A 47 13.73 11.91 -9.26
C PHE A 47 12.22 11.62 -9.21
N LEU A 48 11.55 11.57 -10.37
CA LEU A 48 10.13 11.19 -10.44
C LEU A 48 9.87 9.79 -9.89
N ILE A 49 10.69 8.82 -10.28
CA ILE A 49 10.61 7.45 -9.80
C ILE A 49 10.82 7.40 -8.28
N LYS A 50 11.84 8.11 -7.78
CA LYS A 50 12.13 8.20 -6.35
C LYS A 50 10.96 8.77 -5.56
N MET A 51 10.31 9.82 -6.05
CA MET A 51 9.15 10.44 -5.41
C MET A 51 7.91 9.55 -5.44
N SER A 52 7.67 8.88 -6.55
CA SER A 52 6.61 7.89 -6.68
C SER A 52 6.75 6.78 -5.63
N GLN A 53 7.93 6.25 -5.46
CA GLN A 53 8.22 5.20 -4.47
C GLN A 53 8.17 5.73 -3.03
N PHE A 54 8.70 6.92 -2.79
CA PHE A 54 8.75 7.52 -1.46
C PHE A 54 7.36 7.83 -0.91
N PHE A 55 6.50 8.41 -1.75
CA PHE A 55 5.14 8.79 -1.36
C PHE A 55 4.09 7.70 -1.64
N HIS A 56 4.47 6.57 -2.24
CA HIS A 56 3.55 5.52 -2.68
C HIS A 56 2.41 6.04 -3.57
N VAL A 57 2.76 6.89 -4.52
CA VAL A 57 1.82 7.44 -5.50
C VAL A 57 2.30 7.15 -6.92
N SER A 58 1.39 7.17 -7.90
CA SER A 58 1.76 6.99 -9.30
C SER A 58 2.54 8.21 -9.83
N THR A 59 3.40 7.99 -10.82
CA THR A 59 4.04 9.09 -11.57
C THR A 59 3.02 9.94 -12.30
N ASP A 60 1.93 9.36 -12.80
CA ASP A 60 0.81 10.07 -13.43
C ASP A 60 0.14 11.04 -12.46
N TYR A 61 -0.05 10.63 -11.21
CA TYR A 61 -0.53 11.53 -10.15
C TYR A 61 0.44 12.68 -9.92
N LEU A 62 1.74 12.40 -9.81
CA LEU A 62 2.76 13.44 -9.62
C LEU A 62 2.79 14.45 -10.79
N LEU A 63 2.63 13.97 -12.00
CA LEU A 63 2.63 14.78 -13.22
C LEU A 63 1.31 15.53 -13.46
N GLY A 64 0.28 15.26 -12.68
CA GLY A 64 -1.01 15.92 -12.82
C GLY A 64 -1.94 15.33 -13.87
N LEU A 65 -1.63 14.14 -14.37
CA LEU A 65 -2.44 13.45 -15.39
C LEU A 65 -3.67 12.77 -14.80
N THR A 66 -3.66 12.45 -13.52
CA THR A 66 -4.76 11.85 -12.79
C THR A 66 -4.88 12.41 -11.38
N GLU A 67 -6.08 12.37 -10.81
CA GLU A 67 -6.33 12.67 -9.40
C GLU A 67 -6.21 11.41 -8.50
N GLU A 68 -6.10 10.24 -9.10
CA GLU A 68 -5.92 9.00 -8.37
C GLU A 68 -4.46 8.81 -7.95
N ARG A 69 -4.24 8.68 -6.64
CA ARG A 69 -2.90 8.52 -6.04
C ARG A 69 -2.30 7.13 -6.26
N ALA A 70 -3.15 6.13 -6.44
CA ALA A 70 -2.72 4.75 -6.56
C ALA A 70 -1.78 4.55 -7.75
N THR A 71 -0.68 3.86 -7.52
CA THR A 71 0.09 3.28 -8.61
C THR A 71 -0.79 2.26 -9.31
N THR A 72 -0.98 2.42 -10.61
CA THR A 72 -1.61 1.41 -11.46
C THR A 72 -0.69 0.20 -11.74
N ALA A 73 0.20 -0.14 -10.81
CA ALA A 73 0.56 -1.53 -10.67
C ALA A 73 -0.72 -2.18 -10.12
N VAL A 74 -1.60 -2.49 -11.03
CA VAL A 74 -2.74 -3.34 -10.71
C VAL A 74 -2.12 -4.66 -10.32
N ASP A 75 -1.90 -4.83 -9.03
CA ASP A 75 -1.61 -6.13 -8.49
C ASP A 75 -2.78 -7.01 -8.94
N VAL A 76 -2.49 -8.09 -9.64
CA VAL A 76 -3.52 -9.01 -10.15
C VAL A 76 -4.43 -9.46 -9.00
N GLN A 77 -3.94 -9.46 -7.76
CA GLN A 77 -4.69 -9.64 -6.54
C GLN A 77 -5.72 -8.51 -6.30
N SER A 78 -5.35 -7.26 -6.54
CA SER A 78 -6.27 -6.12 -6.30
C SER A 78 -7.42 -6.05 -7.31
N ILE A 79 -7.23 -6.50 -8.56
CA ILE A 79 -8.32 -6.62 -9.53
C ILE A 79 -9.33 -7.66 -9.06
N SER A 80 -8.87 -8.80 -8.58
CA SER A 80 -9.71 -9.87 -8.07
C SER A 80 -10.55 -9.42 -6.88
N GLU A 81 -9.96 -8.69 -5.95
CA GLU A 81 -10.63 -8.13 -4.78
C GLU A 81 -11.64 -7.05 -5.16
N GLN A 82 -11.29 -6.14 -6.07
CA GLN A 82 -12.20 -5.11 -6.57
C GLN A 82 -13.41 -5.72 -7.28
N GLN A 83 -13.19 -6.71 -8.14
CA GLN A 83 -14.29 -7.43 -8.79
C GLN A 83 -15.19 -8.15 -7.79
N LEU A 84 -14.65 -8.71 -6.72
CA LEU A 84 -15.39 -9.32 -5.65
C LEU A 84 -16.27 -8.31 -4.91
N ILE A 85 -15.71 -7.15 -4.58
CA ILE A 85 -16.43 -6.04 -3.93
C ILE A 85 -17.58 -5.55 -4.83
N GLU A 86 -17.35 -5.38 -6.12
CA GLU A 86 -18.41 -4.98 -7.06
C GLU A 86 -19.53 -6.00 -7.12
N LYS A 87 -19.21 -7.28 -7.21
CA LYS A 87 -20.21 -8.36 -7.18
C LYS A 87 -20.99 -8.36 -5.87
N TYR A 88 -20.32 -8.19 -4.74
CA TYR A 88 -20.98 -8.10 -3.44
C TYR A 88 -21.96 -6.93 -3.36
N ARG A 89 -21.60 -5.77 -3.92
CA ARG A 89 -22.45 -4.57 -3.94
C ARG A 89 -23.74 -4.77 -4.76
N LEU A 90 -23.69 -5.63 -5.78
CA LEU A 90 -24.84 -5.95 -6.62
C LEU A 90 -25.85 -6.90 -5.93
N LEU A 91 -25.48 -7.54 -4.84
CA LEU A 91 -26.36 -8.42 -4.08
C LEU A 91 -27.42 -7.61 -3.32
N ASP A 92 -28.60 -8.19 -3.20
CA ASP A 92 -29.64 -7.71 -2.29
C ASP A 92 -29.26 -7.96 -0.81
N CYS A 93 -30.13 -7.55 0.11
CA CYS A 93 -29.90 -7.72 1.54
C CYS A 93 -29.70 -9.20 1.93
N THR A 94 -30.54 -10.08 1.41
CA THR A 94 -30.47 -11.52 1.67
C THR A 94 -29.20 -12.15 1.12
N GLY A 95 -28.80 -11.77 -0.09
CA GLY A 95 -27.56 -12.23 -0.69
C GLY A 95 -26.32 -11.80 0.09
N LYS A 96 -26.29 -10.58 0.60
CA LYS A 96 -25.21 -10.08 1.46
C LYS A 96 -25.12 -10.84 2.78
N GLU A 97 -26.24 -11.06 3.45
CA GLU A 97 -26.30 -11.85 4.69
C GLU A 97 -25.77 -13.27 4.49
N LEU A 98 -26.11 -13.91 3.36
CA LEU A 98 -25.64 -15.26 3.03
C LEU A 98 -24.13 -15.28 2.82
N VAL A 99 -23.59 -14.31 2.10
CA VAL A 99 -22.13 -14.19 1.88
C VAL A 99 -21.41 -13.94 3.19
N ASP A 100 -21.88 -13.03 4.02
CA ASP A 100 -21.29 -12.70 5.31
C ASP A 100 -21.30 -13.92 6.25
N TYR A 101 -22.40 -14.68 6.26
CA TYR A 101 -22.50 -15.92 7.03
C TYR A 101 -21.51 -16.98 6.55
N THR A 102 -21.38 -17.16 5.24
CA THR A 102 -20.42 -18.10 4.63
C THR A 102 -18.99 -17.73 4.96
N ILE A 103 -18.65 -16.45 4.85
CA ILE A 103 -17.32 -15.95 5.21
C ILE A 103 -17.03 -16.24 6.69
N ALA A 104 -17.98 -15.98 7.59
CA ALA A 104 -17.81 -16.22 9.01
C ALA A 104 -17.57 -17.70 9.33
N ILE A 105 -18.26 -18.62 8.66
CA ILE A 105 -18.05 -20.08 8.81
C ILE A 105 -16.66 -20.48 8.32
N GLU A 106 -16.27 -20.02 7.14
CA GLU A 106 -14.98 -20.36 6.55
C GLU A 106 -13.80 -19.83 7.36
N LEU A 107 -13.91 -18.62 7.92
CA LEU A 107 -12.90 -18.06 8.82
C LEU A 107 -12.74 -18.90 10.09
N LYS A 108 -13.84 -19.36 10.70
CA LYS A 108 -13.79 -20.27 11.85
C LYS A 108 -13.13 -21.60 11.48
N ARG A 109 -13.48 -22.18 10.33
CA ARG A 109 -12.89 -23.42 9.85
C ARG A 109 -11.37 -23.27 9.63
N THR A 110 -10.95 -22.20 9.01
CA THR A 110 -9.53 -21.91 8.75
C THR A 110 -8.74 -21.76 10.05
N THR A 111 -9.29 -21.00 11.01
CA THR A 111 -8.69 -20.82 12.34
C THR A 111 -8.55 -22.14 13.11
N LEU A 112 -9.58 -23.01 13.04
CA LEU A 112 -9.53 -24.32 13.68
C LEU A 112 -8.46 -25.23 13.07
N LEU A 113 -8.33 -25.23 11.73
CA LEU A 113 -7.31 -25.99 11.02
C LEU A 113 -5.91 -25.52 11.36
N GLU A 114 -5.72 -24.21 11.46
CA GLU A 114 -4.42 -23.60 11.80
C GLU A 114 -4.04 -23.95 13.25
N ASN A 115 -4.99 -23.88 14.17
CA ASN A 115 -4.80 -24.30 15.57
C ASN A 115 -4.44 -25.79 15.66
N GLN A 116 -5.09 -26.66 14.88
CA GLN A 116 -4.75 -28.08 14.83
C GLN A 116 -3.34 -28.32 14.31
N LYS A 117 -2.94 -27.64 13.23
CA LYS A 117 -1.56 -27.72 12.69
C LYS A 117 -0.54 -27.30 13.73
N ASN A 118 -0.77 -26.20 14.43
CA ASN A 118 0.13 -25.70 15.46
C ASN A 118 0.25 -26.67 16.63
N ARG A 119 -0.83 -27.33 17.04
CA ARG A 119 -0.81 -28.37 18.07
C ARG A 119 0.01 -29.58 17.63
N ILE A 120 -0.18 -30.06 16.41
CA ILE A 120 0.59 -31.21 15.86
C ILE A 120 2.06 -30.86 15.83
N LEU A 121 2.42 -29.68 15.32
CA LEU A 121 3.80 -29.21 15.27
C LEU A 121 4.45 -29.16 16.66
N HIS A 122 3.70 -28.70 17.66
CA HIS A 122 4.15 -28.67 19.04
C HIS A 122 4.43 -30.08 19.61
N TYR A 123 3.53 -31.04 19.35
CA TYR A 123 3.74 -32.41 19.74
C TYR A 123 4.93 -33.06 19.03
N GLU A 124 5.14 -32.81 17.75
CA GLU A 124 6.29 -33.29 17.00
C GLU A 124 7.61 -32.73 17.55
N GLN A 125 7.64 -31.46 17.90
CA GLN A 125 8.82 -30.84 18.52
C GLN A 125 9.13 -31.44 19.90
N ALA A 126 8.13 -31.64 20.73
CA ALA A 126 8.28 -32.27 22.03
C ALA A 126 8.76 -33.72 21.92
N PHE A 127 8.23 -34.49 20.96
CA PHE A 127 8.64 -35.86 20.68
C PHE A 127 10.09 -35.95 20.21
N ASN A 128 10.51 -35.06 19.32
CA ASN A 128 11.88 -35.00 18.84
C ASN A 128 12.87 -34.60 19.96
N PHE A 129 12.47 -33.72 20.86
CA PHE A 129 13.26 -33.37 22.04
C PHE A 129 13.50 -34.59 22.95
N LEU A 130 12.47 -35.40 23.20
CA LEU A 130 12.58 -36.61 24.02
C LEU A 130 13.45 -37.69 23.37
N LYS A 131 13.51 -37.74 22.04
CA LYS A 131 14.38 -38.68 21.31
C LYS A 131 15.87 -38.36 21.41
N GLN A 132 16.20 -37.08 21.64
CA GLN A 132 17.60 -36.61 21.78
C GLN A 132 18.14 -36.73 23.19
N SER A 133 17.32 -37.07 24.14
CA SER A 133 17.68 -37.36 25.52
C SER A 133 17.89 -38.85 25.69
#